data_9a676d556930cfbb138c96b661e7ce3b
#
_entry.id   9a676d556930cfbb138c96b661e7ce3b
#
_cell.length_a   1.000
_cell.length_b   1.000
_cell.length_c   1.000
_cell.angle_alpha   90.00
_cell.angle_beta   90.00
_cell.angle_gamma   90.00
#
_symmetry.space_group_name_H-M   'P 1'
#
loop_
_entity.id
_entity.type
_entity.pdbx_description
1 polymer ?
#
loop_
_entity_poly.entity_id
_entity_poly.type
_entity_poly.pdbx_seq_one_letter_code
_entity_poly.pdbx_strand_id
1 'polypeptide(L)'
;MEGNQEFDAAAAELDVPFKRTGKLIAGFTDEDRQLLENFKARGEANGVKGLEIIDRKRMDELDPSAGGNFAMWCPASGILDPFLYTIALVENAVRNGVEYHLNCAFTGETKQADGTHLLHTTRGDFLTRWVVNSAGLSSAEVSTQLGIPGYVIKPVKGEYFVLDKLAGQFARIPVYPAPNRDNTFDTHATPTVDGNVLVGPDSQLARDFQDYESTQATMDGLIESGSRMFKHMDRGYFIRNFAGIRPKRIDPETGAVQDFVLECRDEVPGVVNLVGIESPGLASALPLARRAVALIAQREKL
;
A
#
# COMPACT_ATOMS: atom_id res chain seq x y z
N MET A 1 7.29 9.64 4.13
CA MET A 1 8.73 9.92 4.34
C MET A 1 9.28 9.12 5.52
N GLU A 2 8.82 9.36 6.76
CA GLU A 2 9.31 8.68 7.98
C GLU A 2 9.45 7.17 7.81
N GLY A 3 8.37 6.46 7.43
CA GLY A 3 8.40 5.01 7.28
C GLY A 3 9.39 4.49 6.23
N ASN A 4 9.63 5.24 5.14
CA ASN A 4 10.65 4.86 4.17
C ASN A 4 12.07 5.02 4.73
N GLN A 5 12.32 6.05 5.55
CA GLN A 5 13.64 6.32 6.12
C GLN A 5 14.06 5.27 7.16
N GLU A 6 13.11 4.76 7.93
CA GLU A 6 13.36 3.75 8.96
C GLU A 6 13.29 2.29 8.47
N PHE A 7 12.89 2.10 7.20
CA PHE A 7 12.55 0.77 6.70
C PHE A 7 13.73 -0.22 6.66
N ASP A 8 14.95 0.25 6.40
CA ASP A 8 16.16 -0.59 6.43
C ASP A 8 16.39 -1.17 7.83
N ALA A 9 16.25 -0.33 8.87
CA ALA A 9 16.40 -0.77 10.26
C ALA A 9 15.26 -1.72 10.66
N ALA A 10 14.02 -1.39 10.31
CA ALA A 10 12.85 -2.22 10.61
C ALA A 10 12.93 -3.59 9.93
N ALA A 11 13.32 -3.64 8.65
CA ALA A 11 13.48 -4.89 7.92
C ALA A 11 14.60 -5.77 8.52
N ALA A 12 15.71 -5.16 8.94
CA ALA A 12 16.81 -5.87 9.60
C ALA A 12 16.40 -6.40 10.98
N GLU A 13 15.69 -5.63 11.79
CA GLU A 13 15.20 -6.03 13.11
C GLU A 13 14.19 -7.19 13.02
N LEU A 14 13.33 -7.15 12.00
CA LEU A 14 12.28 -8.15 11.78
C LEU A 14 12.74 -9.35 10.94
N ASP A 15 13.99 -9.36 10.47
CA ASP A 15 14.54 -10.37 9.56
C ASP A 15 13.70 -10.57 8.30
N VAL A 16 13.26 -9.46 7.68
CA VAL A 16 12.43 -9.46 6.48
C VAL A 16 13.28 -9.15 5.25
N PRO A 17 13.19 -9.95 4.17
CA PRO A 17 13.87 -9.64 2.92
C PRO A 17 13.49 -8.28 2.35
N PHE A 18 14.45 -7.38 2.26
CA PHE A 18 14.30 -6.03 1.75
C PHE A 18 15.50 -5.63 0.90
N LYS A 19 15.26 -4.91 -0.21
CA LYS A 19 16.33 -4.40 -1.08
C LYS A 19 16.06 -2.96 -1.46
N ARG A 20 17.03 -2.06 -1.24
CA ARG A 20 17.05 -0.71 -1.80
C ARG A 20 17.44 -0.77 -3.27
N THR A 21 16.49 -0.96 -4.15
CA THR A 21 16.72 -1.07 -5.60
C THR A 21 16.68 0.28 -6.30
N GLY A 22 16.11 1.30 -5.66
CA GLY A 22 15.64 2.47 -6.34
C GLY A 22 14.39 2.18 -7.19
N LYS A 23 13.97 3.17 -7.98
CA LYS A 23 12.82 3.08 -8.89
C LYS A 23 13.01 4.01 -10.08
N LEU A 24 12.60 3.57 -11.26
CA LEU A 24 12.47 4.40 -12.45
C LEU A 24 11.00 4.80 -12.67
N ILE A 25 10.75 6.07 -12.92
CA ILE A 25 9.46 6.54 -13.44
C ILE A 25 9.70 6.98 -14.86
N ALA A 26 9.31 6.12 -15.80
CA ALA A 26 9.63 6.22 -17.22
C ALA A 26 8.73 7.21 -17.95
N GLY A 27 9.32 8.00 -18.85
CA GLY A 27 8.64 8.89 -19.75
C GLY A 27 8.92 8.53 -21.21
N PHE A 28 7.95 8.80 -22.08
CA PHE A 28 7.97 8.49 -23.49
C PHE A 28 7.83 9.73 -24.37
N THR A 29 7.21 10.80 -23.85
CA THR A 29 6.82 12.03 -24.55
C THR A 29 7.35 13.26 -23.83
N ASP A 30 7.32 14.41 -24.50
CA ASP A 30 7.68 15.69 -23.88
C ASP A 30 6.67 16.10 -22.79
N GLU A 31 5.41 15.69 -22.92
CA GLU A 31 4.40 15.88 -21.85
C GLU A 31 4.80 15.10 -20.60
N ASP A 32 5.23 13.85 -20.75
CA ASP A 32 5.74 13.04 -19.63
C ASP A 32 6.94 13.72 -18.96
N ARG A 33 7.83 14.33 -19.76
CA ARG A 33 8.99 15.03 -19.22
C ARG A 33 8.58 16.17 -18.29
N GLN A 34 7.64 17.00 -18.72
CA GLN A 34 7.14 18.10 -17.89
C GLN A 34 6.44 17.59 -16.60
N LEU A 35 5.67 16.51 -16.72
CA LEU A 35 5.05 15.87 -15.55
C LEU A 35 6.10 15.35 -14.57
N LEU A 36 7.15 14.70 -15.05
CA LEU A 36 8.23 14.17 -14.19
C LEU A 36 9.07 15.28 -13.55
N GLU A 37 9.32 16.38 -14.23
CA GLU A 37 10.00 17.56 -13.65
C GLU A 37 9.17 18.16 -12.50
N ASN A 38 7.86 18.32 -12.70
CA ASN A 38 6.95 18.79 -11.66
C ASN A 38 6.88 17.80 -10.47
N PHE A 39 6.85 16.50 -10.78
CA PHE A 39 6.83 15.46 -9.77
C PHE A 39 8.13 15.41 -8.96
N LYS A 40 9.27 15.60 -9.63
CA LYS A 40 10.59 15.73 -9.00
C LYS A 40 10.63 16.93 -8.05
N ALA A 41 10.23 18.11 -8.51
CA ALA A 41 10.22 19.32 -7.69
C ALA A 41 9.35 19.16 -6.43
N ARG A 42 8.18 18.53 -6.56
CA ARG A 42 7.32 18.18 -5.40
C ARG A 42 7.98 17.17 -4.47
N GLY A 43 8.65 16.17 -5.01
CA GLY A 43 9.40 15.18 -4.22
C GLY A 43 10.53 15.83 -3.41
N GLU A 44 11.31 16.71 -4.03
CA GLU A 44 12.38 17.45 -3.37
C GLU A 44 11.85 18.39 -2.27
N ALA A 45 10.75 19.11 -2.54
CA ALA A 45 10.07 19.93 -1.55
C ALA A 45 9.58 19.11 -0.34
N ASN A 46 9.21 17.85 -0.56
CA ASN A 46 8.86 16.90 0.50
C ASN A 46 10.09 16.22 1.15
N GLY A 47 11.31 16.62 0.78
CA GLY A 47 12.55 16.14 1.38
C GLY A 47 13.10 14.82 0.81
N VAL A 48 12.59 14.33 -0.34
CA VAL A 48 13.17 13.16 -1.02
C VAL A 48 14.50 13.57 -1.66
N LYS A 49 15.57 12.85 -1.35
CA LYS A 49 16.91 13.15 -1.85
C LYS A 49 17.27 12.29 -3.06
N GLY A 50 18.13 12.84 -3.93
CA GLY A 50 18.72 12.10 -5.05
C GLY A 50 17.77 11.85 -6.21
N LEU A 51 16.68 12.64 -6.34
CA LEU A 51 15.82 12.57 -7.51
C LEU A 51 16.50 13.20 -8.72
N GLU A 52 16.55 12.47 -9.83
CA GLU A 52 17.21 12.91 -11.06
C GLU A 52 16.35 12.59 -12.28
N ILE A 53 16.28 13.52 -13.25
CA ILE A 53 15.81 13.17 -14.60
C ILE A 53 17.00 12.64 -15.38
N ILE A 54 16.93 11.40 -15.80
CA ILE A 54 18.02 10.68 -16.47
C ILE A 54 17.64 10.33 -17.91
N ASP A 55 18.64 10.26 -18.77
CA ASP A 55 18.48 9.87 -20.16
C ASP A 55 18.42 8.34 -20.36
N ARG A 56 18.16 7.91 -21.58
CA ARG A 56 18.09 6.49 -21.94
C ARG A 56 19.40 5.74 -21.62
N LYS A 57 20.56 6.39 -21.86
CA LYS A 57 21.86 5.79 -21.60
C LYS A 57 22.00 5.42 -20.12
N ARG A 58 21.66 6.36 -19.24
CA ARG A 58 21.73 6.13 -17.79
C ARG A 58 20.70 5.10 -17.33
N MET A 59 19.51 5.07 -17.94
CA MET A 59 18.53 4.02 -17.69
C MET A 59 19.07 2.63 -18.05
N ASP A 60 19.76 2.49 -19.20
CA ASP A 60 20.34 1.21 -19.63
C ASP A 60 21.46 0.72 -18.71
N GLU A 61 22.21 1.62 -18.10
CA GLU A 61 23.21 1.28 -17.08
C GLU A 61 22.55 0.71 -15.80
N LEU A 62 21.42 1.27 -15.40
CA LEU A 62 20.65 0.85 -14.22
C LEU A 62 19.87 -0.44 -14.51
N ASP A 63 19.02 -0.42 -15.51
CA ASP A 63 18.20 -1.55 -15.96
C ASP A 63 17.97 -1.51 -17.48
N PRO A 64 18.70 -2.31 -18.27
CA PRO A 64 18.53 -2.33 -19.73
C PRO A 64 17.16 -2.85 -20.17
N SER A 65 16.42 -3.54 -19.30
CA SER A 65 15.07 -4.06 -19.56
C SER A 65 13.98 -3.00 -19.39
N ALA A 66 14.30 -1.89 -18.74
CA ALA A 66 13.32 -0.82 -18.51
C ALA A 66 12.83 -0.21 -19.82
N GLY A 67 11.53 0.00 -19.93
CA GLY A 67 10.91 0.80 -21.00
C GLY A 67 11.13 2.30 -20.79
N GLY A 68 10.77 3.10 -21.80
CA GLY A 68 10.88 4.56 -21.75
C GLY A 68 12.08 5.13 -22.53
N ASN A 69 12.01 6.43 -22.83
CA ASN A 69 13.05 7.19 -23.53
C ASN A 69 13.95 7.96 -22.53
N PHE A 70 13.42 8.26 -21.37
CA PHE A 70 14.06 8.90 -20.22
C PHE A 70 13.28 8.48 -18.96
N ALA A 71 13.79 8.80 -17.78
CA ALA A 71 13.06 8.52 -16.54
C ALA A 71 13.40 9.53 -15.44
N MET A 72 12.54 9.63 -14.43
CA MET A 72 12.94 10.12 -13.13
C MET A 72 13.48 8.93 -12.31
N TRP A 73 14.71 9.04 -11.89
CA TRP A 73 15.35 8.13 -10.97
C TRP A 73 15.04 8.50 -9.51
N CYS A 74 14.59 7.53 -8.71
CA CYS A 74 14.34 7.68 -7.28
C CYS A 74 15.13 6.63 -6.50
N PRO A 75 16.31 6.94 -5.97
CA PRO A 75 17.16 5.97 -5.26
C PRO A 75 16.58 5.52 -3.92
N ALA A 76 15.70 6.31 -3.32
CA ALA A 76 15.12 6.02 -2.01
C ALA A 76 14.05 4.91 -2.01
N SER A 77 13.68 4.37 -3.18
CA SER A 77 12.71 3.28 -3.28
C SER A 77 13.36 1.92 -3.01
N GLY A 78 12.54 0.96 -2.60
CA GLY A 78 12.96 -0.42 -2.38
C GLY A 78 11.82 -1.40 -2.60
N ILE A 79 12.13 -2.68 -2.54
CA ILE A 79 11.20 -3.80 -2.63
C ILE A 79 11.30 -4.68 -1.39
N LEU A 80 10.19 -5.28 -1.00
CA LEU A 80 10.11 -6.21 0.13
C LEU A 80 9.07 -7.29 -0.15
N ASP A 81 9.07 -8.34 0.67
CA ASP A 81 7.95 -9.27 0.73
C ASP A 81 6.90 -8.75 1.74
N PRO A 82 5.70 -8.33 1.28
CA PRO A 82 4.66 -7.78 2.15
C PRO A 82 4.06 -8.84 3.09
N PHE A 83 4.05 -10.11 2.69
CA PHE A 83 3.53 -11.21 3.52
C PHE A 83 4.47 -11.48 4.69
N LEU A 84 5.77 -11.67 4.40
CA LEU A 84 6.77 -11.89 5.45
C LEU A 84 6.85 -10.69 6.40
N TYR A 85 6.77 -9.46 5.89
CA TYR A 85 6.75 -8.26 6.73
C TYR A 85 5.54 -8.26 7.69
N THR A 86 4.36 -8.59 7.19
CA THR A 86 3.14 -8.66 8.02
C THR A 86 3.23 -9.77 9.07
N ILE A 87 3.73 -10.95 8.68
CA ILE A 87 3.93 -12.08 9.59
C ILE A 87 4.92 -11.71 10.70
N ALA A 88 6.08 -11.14 10.32
CA ALA A 88 7.11 -10.75 11.28
C ALA A 88 6.64 -9.70 12.28
N LEU A 89 5.81 -8.73 11.85
CA LEU A 89 5.17 -7.77 12.76
C LEU A 89 4.26 -8.47 13.79
N VAL A 90 3.45 -9.45 13.35
CA VAL A 90 2.58 -10.23 14.27
C VAL A 90 3.42 -11.07 15.23
N GLU A 91 4.44 -11.77 14.73
CA GLU A 91 5.34 -12.57 15.58
C GLU A 91 6.06 -11.71 16.62
N ASN A 92 6.54 -10.52 16.20
CA ASN A 92 7.17 -9.57 17.12
C ASN A 92 6.16 -9.10 18.18
N ALA A 93 4.93 -8.76 17.80
CA ALA A 93 3.88 -8.38 18.72
C ALA A 93 3.57 -9.49 19.75
N VAL A 94 3.42 -10.73 19.29
CA VAL A 94 3.17 -11.91 20.17
C VAL A 94 4.33 -12.14 21.13
N ARG A 95 5.58 -12.03 20.69
CA ARG A 95 6.78 -12.12 21.56
C ARG A 95 6.79 -11.04 22.65
N ASN A 96 6.16 -9.91 22.39
CA ASN A 96 5.99 -8.81 23.35
C ASN A 96 4.67 -8.87 24.15
N GLY A 97 4.00 -10.01 24.16
CA GLY A 97 2.83 -10.28 25.00
C GLY A 97 1.48 -9.87 24.40
N VAL A 98 1.42 -9.56 23.12
CA VAL A 98 0.16 -9.32 22.43
C VAL A 98 -0.53 -10.67 22.15
N GLU A 99 -1.81 -10.79 22.49
CA GLU A 99 -2.64 -11.92 22.10
C GLU A 99 -3.14 -11.72 20.66
N TYR A 100 -2.98 -12.74 19.83
CA TYR A 100 -3.41 -12.74 18.44
C TYR A 100 -4.49 -13.78 18.19
N HIS A 101 -5.69 -13.34 17.86
CA HIS A 101 -6.87 -14.19 17.68
C HIS A 101 -7.32 -14.23 16.22
N LEU A 102 -7.03 -15.33 15.52
CA LEU A 102 -7.53 -15.60 14.17
C LEU A 102 -9.00 -16.05 14.19
N ASN A 103 -9.70 -15.84 13.08
CA ASN A 103 -11.13 -16.18 12.92
C ASN A 103 -12.00 -15.57 14.05
N CYS A 104 -11.64 -14.34 14.46
CA CYS A 104 -12.29 -13.60 15.52
C CYS A 104 -12.80 -12.28 14.93
N ALA A 105 -13.92 -12.35 14.22
CA ALA A 105 -14.52 -11.19 13.60
C ALA A 105 -15.25 -10.32 14.64
N PHE A 106 -15.00 -9.00 14.60
CA PHE A 106 -15.77 -8.02 15.35
C PHE A 106 -17.20 -7.95 14.79
N THR A 107 -18.21 -7.99 15.66
CA THR A 107 -19.63 -8.01 15.30
C THR A 107 -20.42 -6.86 15.92
N GLY A 108 -19.82 -6.13 16.85
CA GLY A 108 -20.45 -4.99 17.49
C GLY A 108 -19.80 -4.59 18.80
N GLU A 109 -20.33 -3.56 19.41
CA GLU A 109 -19.85 -2.99 20.69
C GLU A 109 -21.02 -2.66 21.59
N THR A 110 -20.79 -2.82 22.90
CA THR A 110 -21.63 -2.25 23.95
C THR A 110 -20.76 -1.39 24.86
N LYS A 111 -20.96 -0.07 24.82
CA LYS A 111 -20.26 0.86 25.71
C LYS A 111 -20.74 0.67 27.15
N GLN A 112 -19.80 0.52 28.09
CA GLN A 112 -20.08 0.31 29.49
C GLN A 112 -20.24 1.64 30.25
N ALA A 113 -20.89 1.62 31.40
CA ALA A 113 -21.12 2.80 32.24
C ALA A 113 -19.82 3.44 32.76
N ASP A 114 -18.76 2.66 32.92
CA ASP A 114 -17.43 3.10 33.34
C ASP A 114 -16.56 3.64 32.18
N GLY A 115 -17.11 3.67 30.96
CA GLY A 115 -16.42 4.15 29.75
C GLY A 115 -15.61 3.08 29.04
N THR A 116 -15.55 1.85 29.52
CA THR A 116 -14.92 0.74 28.80
C THR A 116 -15.81 0.24 27.66
N HIS A 117 -15.22 -0.53 26.74
CA HIS A 117 -15.87 -1.09 25.55
C HIS A 117 -15.97 -2.61 25.69
N LEU A 118 -17.18 -3.16 25.68
CA LEU A 118 -17.41 -4.59 25.53
C LEU A 118 -17.55 -4.90 24.04
N LEU A 119 -16.49 -5.45 23.45
CA LEU A 119 -16.45 -5.82 22.04
C LEU A 119 -17.04 -7.21 21.86
N HIS A 120 -18.06 -7.32 21.01
CA HIS A 120 -18.65 -8.59 20.62
C HIS A 120 -17.91 -9.15 19.41
N THR A 121 -17.57 -10.43 19.45
CA THR A 121 -16.88 -11.11 18.36
C THR A 121 -17.46 -12.50 18.12
N THR A 122 -17.09 -13.10 16.98
CA THR A 122 -17.48 -14.49 16.66
C THR A 122 -16.86 -15.53 17.60
N ARG A 123 -15.95 -15.14 18.51
CA ARG A 123 -15.27 -16.03 19.46
C ARG A 123 -15.45 -15.64 20.93
N GLY A 124 -16.43 -14.81 21.22
CA GLY A 124 -16.73 -14.31 22.56
C GLY A 124 -16.46 -12.81 22.69
N ASP A 125 -16.64 -12.30 23.89
CA ASP A 125 -16.59 -10.89 24.18
C ASP A 125 -15.25 -10.50 24.80
N PHE A 126 -14.78 -9.28 24.49
CA PHE A 126 -13.56 -8.70 25.04
C PHE A 126 -13.85 -7.35 25.68
N LEU A 127 -13.51 -7.20 26.94
CA LEU A 127 -13.60 -5.93 27.65
C LEU A 127 -12.28 -5.16 27.51
N THR A 128 -12.34 -3.91 27.03
CA THR A 128 -11.15 -3.09 26.84
C THR A 128 -11.41 -1.62 27.15
N ARG A 129 -10.34 -0.87 27.46
CA ARG A 129 -10.41 0.60 27.60
C ARG A 129 -10.26 1.32 26.27
N TRP A 130 -9.54 0.74 25.31
CA TRP A 130 -9.23 1.34 24.02
C TRP A 130 -9.49 0.37 22.88
N VAL A 131 -10.05 0.91 21.82
CA VAL A 131 -10.23 0.19 20.55
C VAL A 131 -9.45 0.91 19.48
N VAL A 132 -8.62 0.19 18.72
CA VAL A 132 -7.95 0.71 17.53
C VAL A 132 -8.56 0.05 16.31
N ASN A 133 -9.37 0.79 15.57
CA ASN A 133 -9.93 0.32 14.31
C ASN A 133 -8.89 0.43 13.19
N SER A 134 -8.41 -0.69 12.68
CA SER A 134 -7.57 -0.79 11.49
C SER A 134 -8.09 -1.86 10.51
N ALA A 135 -9.41 -1.96 10.37
CA ALA A 135 -10.11 -3.05 9.70
C ALA A 135 -10.08 -2.97 8.14
N GLY A 136 -9.23 -2.13 7.55
CA GLY A 136 -9.02 -2.07 6.09
C GLY A 136 -10.32 -1.80 5.32
N LEU A 137 -10.75 -2.74 4.47
CA LEU A 137 -11.98 -2.63 3.68
C LEU A 137 -13.22 -2.44 4.57
N SER A 138 -13.27 -3.06 5.74
CA SER A 138 -14.37 -2.93 6.69
C SER A 138 -14.23 -1.76 7.66
N SER A 139 -13.19 -0.92 7.53
CA SER A 139 -12.89 0.14 8.50
C SER A 139 -14.03 1.16 8.66
N ALA A 140 -14.78 1.49 7.61
CA ALA A 140 -15.92 2.41 7.67
C ALA A 140 -17.13 1.79 8.39
N GLU A 141 -17.36 0.49 8.19
CA GLU A 141 -18.42 -0.25 8.89
C GLU A 141 -18.12 -0.36 10.38
N VAL A 142 -16.91 -0.80 10.73
CA VAL A 142 -16.43 -0.86 12.12
C VAL A 142 -16.47 0.51 12.77
N SER A 143 -16.04 1.57 12.07
CA SER A 143 -16.14 2.96 12.54
C SER A 143 -17.58 3.34 12.92
N THR A 144 -18.56 3.00 12.07
CA THR A 144 -19.97 3.25 12.32
C THR A 144 -20.48 2.49 13.54
N GLN A 145 -20.12 1.21 13.68
CA GLN A 145 -20.49 0.39 14.84
C GLN A 145 -19.88 0.91 16.14
N LEU A 146 -18.70 1.54 16.08
CA LEU A 146 -18.04 2.21 17.21
C LEU A 146 -18.57 3.64 17.47
N GLY A 147 -19.65 4.06 16.81
CA GLY A 147 -20.29 5.37 17.01
C GLY A 147 -19.67 6.52 16.23
N ILE A 148 -18.83 6.25 15.23
CA ILE A 148 -18.21 7.26 14.35
C ILE A 148 -18.66 7.03 12.89
N PRO A 149 -19.88 7.46 12.53
CA PRO A 149 -20.41 7.28 11.18
C PRO A 149 -19.83 8.31 10.18
N GLY A 150 -20.21 8.16 8.90
CA GLY A 150 -19.95 9.14 7.84
C GLY A 150 -18.79 8.82 6.92
N TYR A 151 -18.06 7.71 7.14
CA TYR A 151 -17.03 7.24 6.22
C TYR A 151 -17.61 6.32 5.16
N VAL A 152 -17.11 6.46 3.93
CA VAL A 152 -17.45 5.58 2.81
C VAL A 152 -16.17 5.01 2.21
N ILE A 153 -16.10 3.69 2.13
CA ILE A 153 -15.03 2.96 1.46
C ILE A 153 -15.53 2.42 0.12
N LYS A 154 -14.84 2.79 -0.95
CA LYS A 154 -15.05 2.29 -2.30
C LYS A 154 -14.02 1.20 -2.59
N PRO A 155 -14.43 -0.05 -2.88
CA PRO A 155 -13.50 -1.12 -3.19
C PRO A 155 -12.93 -0.91 -4.60
N VAL A 156 -11.62 -0.69 -4.72
CA VAL A 156 -10.93 -0.55 -6.00
C VAL A 156 -9.97 -1.72 -6.18
N LYS A 157 -10.32 -2.61 -7.10
CA LYS A 157 -9.55 -3.80 -7.44
C LYS A 157 -8.35 -3.43 -8.31
N GLY A 158 -7.23 -4.09 -8.06
CA GLY A 158 -6.05 -4.08 -8.91
C GLY A 158 -5.59 -5.52 -9.16
N GLU A 159 -5.43 -5.89 -10.41
CA GLU A 159 -5.00 -7.22 -10.83
C GLU A 159 -3.54 -7.21 -11.26
N TYR A 160 -2.86 -8.33 -11.07
CA TYR A 160 -1.44 -8.50 -11.38
C TYR A 160 -1.17 -9.81 -12.09
N PHE A 161 -0.19 -9.80 -12.98
CA PHE A 161 0.55 -10.98 -13.39
C PHE A 161 1.79 -11.21 -12.54
N VAL A 162 2.10 -12.47 -12.29
CA VAL A 162 3.39 -12.93 -11.77
C VAL A 162 4.14 -13.60 -12.91
N LEU A 163 5.31 -13.08 -13.25
CA LEU A 163 6.22 -13.70 -14.19
C LEU A 163 7.23 -14.59 -13.45
N ASP A 164 7.64 -15.65 -14.13
CA ASP A 164 8.65 -16.58 -13.66
C ASP A 164 9.99 -15.91 -13.36
N LYS A 165 10.81 -16.51 -12.53
CA LYS A 165 12.18 -16.06 -12.22
C LYS A 165 13.10 -16.00 -13.45
N LEU A 166 12.75 -16.73 -14.52
CA LEU A 166 13.46 -16.59 -15.80
C LEU A 166 13.27 -15.18 -16.40
N ALA A 167 12.11 -14.54 -16.22
CA ALA A 167 11.93 -13.14 -16.57
C ALA A 167 12.62 -12.22 -15.56
N GLY A 168 12.63 -12.61 -14.29
CA GLY A 168 13.21 -11.83 -13.18
C GLY A 168 14.72 -11.59 -13.32
N GLN A 169 15.45 -12.46 -14.02
CA GLN A 169 16.87 -12.23 -14.30
C GLN A 169 17.15 -10.95 -15.09
N PHE A 170 16.16 -10.43 -15.81
CA PHE A 170 16.28 -9.22 -16.60
C PHE A 170 15.81 -7.96 -15.86
N ALA A 171 14.93 -8.08 -14.86
CA ALA A 171 14.39 -6.96 -14.10
C ALA A 171 15.23 -6.67 -12.85
N ARG A 172 15.78 -5.46 -12.76
CA ARG A 172 16.64 -5.04 -11.64
C ARG A 172 15.94 -4.06 -10.70
N ILE A 173 15.09 -3.22 -11.25
CA ILE A 173 14.49 -2.07 -10.58
C ILE A 173 13.00 -1.99 -10.93
N PRO A 174 12.12 -1.52 -10.02
CA PRO A 174 10.74 -1.18 -10.37
C PRO A 174 10.67 -0.09 -11.44
N VAL A 175 9.89 -0.33 -12.50
CA VAL A 175 9.68 0.61 -13.60
C VAL A 175 8.19 0.99 -13.66
N TYR A 176 7.91 2.26 -13.39
CA TYR A 176 6.58 2.85 -13.38
C TYR A 176 6.41 3.77 -14.59
N PRO A 177 5.20 3.92 -15.14
CA PRO A 177 4.93 5.00 -16.09
C PRO A 177 4.94 6.36 -15.39
N ALA A 178 5.03 7.45 -16.16
CA ALA A 178 4.72 8.78 -15.64
C ALA A 178 3.31 8.80 -15.03
N PRO A 179 3.09 9.55 -13.94
CA PRO A 179 1.78 9.59 -13.29
C PRO A 179 0.73 10.16 -14.25
N ASN A 180 -0.49 9.65 -14.17
CA ASN A 180 -1.62 10.22 -14.89
C ASN A 180 -2.07 11.57 -14.29
N ARG A 181 -3.11 12.19 -14.86
CA ARG A 181 -3.62 13.50 -14.42
C ARG A 181 -4.12 13.50 -12.98
N ASP A 182 -4.53 12.35 -12.45
CA ASP A 182 -4.98 12.18 -11.06
C ASP A 182 -3.81 11.87 -10.11
N ASN A 183 -2.57 11.99 -10.58
CA ASN A 183 -1.34 11.64 -9.84
C ASN A 183 -1.30 10.18 -9.37
N THR A 184 -2.00 9.28 -10.05
CA THR A 184 -1.92 7.83 -9.84
C THR A 184 -1.00 7.20 -10.89
N PHE A 185 -0.50 6.00 -10.58
CA PHE A 185 0.35 5.25 -11.50
C PHE A 185 -0.46 4.10 -12.11
N ASP A 186 -0.36 3.95 -13.41
CA ASP A 186 -0.88 2.82 -14.14
C ASP A 186 0.02 1.59 -14.02
N THR A 187 -0.23 0.57 -14.85
CA THR A 187 0.53 -0.69 -14.86
C THR A 187 2.04 -0.47 -14.87
N HIS A 188 2.71 -1.09 -13.95
CA HIS A 188 4.17 -1.05 -13.80
C HIS A 188 4.76 -2.46 -13.70
N ALA A 189 6.07 -2.59 -13.87
CA ALA A 189 6.81 -3.82 -13.65
C ALA A 189 7.66 -3.69 -12.39
N THR A 190 7.52 -4.64 -11.46
CA THR A 190 8.23 -4.63 -10.18
C THR A 190 8.88 -5.98 -9.92
N PRO A 191 10.24 -6.05 -9.87
CA PRO A 191 10.91 -7.27 -9.41
C PRO A 191 10.56 -7.55 -7.94
N THR A 192 10.49 -8.82 -7.56
CA THR A 192 10.29 -9.23 -6.18
C THR A 192 11.62 -9.60 -5.53
N VAL A 193 11.64 -9.66 -4.20
CA VAL A 193 12.83 -10.10 -3.45
C VAL A 193 13.21 -11.55 -3.77
N ASP A 194 12.23 -12.35 -4.19
CA ASP A 194 12.39 -13.77 -4.57
C ASP A 194 12.81 -13.98 -6.01
N GLY A 195 12.86 -12.92 -6.83
CA GLY A 195 13.31 -12.97 -8.22
C GLY A 195 12.22 -13.17 -9.25
N ASN A 196 10.95 -13.05 -8.91
CA ASN A 196 9.84 -12.93 -9.85
C ASN A 196 9.68 -11.48 -10.33
N VAL A 197 8.80 -11.24 -11.30
CA VAL A 197 8.36 -9.90 -11.68
C VAL A 197 6.84 -9.81 -11.57
N LEU A 198 6.35 -8.78 -10.89
CA LEU A 198 4.94 -8.42 -10.86
C LEU A 198 4.66 -7.39 -11.95
N VAL A 199 3.64 -7.62 -12.77
CA VAL A 199 3.16 -6.67 -13.77
C VAL A 199 1.72 -6.32 -13.46
N GLY A 200 1.47 -5.06 -13.24
CA GLY A 200 0.21 -4.51 -12.73
C GLY A 200 0.45 -3.30 -11.84
N PRO A 201 -0.59 -2.84 -11.13
CA PRO A 201 -1.96 -3.26 -11.30
C PRO A 201 -2.65 -2.57 -12.47
N ASP A 202 -3.84 -3.07 -12.80
CA ASP A 202 -4.89 -2.24 -13.36
C ASP A 202 -5.67 -1.51 -12.25
N SER A 203 -6.77 -0.86 -12.60
CA SER A 203 -7.62 -0.17 -11.62
C SER A 203 -9.07 -0.23 -12.06
N GLN A 204 -9.87 -1.02 -11.37
CA GLN A 204 -11.31 -1.15 -11.64
C GLN A 204 -12.11 -1.15 -10.35
N LEU A 205 -13.39 -0.77 -10.45
CA LEU A 205 -14.32 -0.91 -9.33
C LEU A 205 -14.58 -2.40 -9.11
N ALA A 206 -14.33 -2.88 -7.89
CA ALA A 206 -14.71 -4.23 -7.50
C ALA A 206 -16.23 -4.34 -7.32
N ARG A 207 -16.81 -5.50 -7.59
CA ARG A 207 -18.23 -5.78 -7.37
C ARG A 207 -18.61 -5.73 -5.89
N ASP A 208 -17.71 -6.22 -5.06
CA ASP A 208 -17.81 -6.24 -3.61
C ASP A 208 -16.42 -6.34 -2.97
N PHE A 209 -16.35 -6.47 -1.64
CA PHE A 209 -15.09 -6.58 -0.88
C PHE A 209 -14.40 -7.95 -0.99
N GLN A 210 -14.95 -8.89 -1.76
CA GLN A 210 -14.42 -10.24 -1.99
C GLN A 210 -14.20 -10.55 -3.48
N ASP A 211 -14.30 -9.56 -4.36
CA ASP A 211 -14.10 -9.71 -5.81
C ASP A 211 -12.61 -9.82 -6.17
N TYR A 212 -12.06 -11.01 -5.99
CA TYR A 212 -10.66 -11.33 -6.35
C TYR A 212 -10.54 -12.05 -7.70
N GLU A 213 -11.61 -12.09 -8.51
CA GLU A 213 -11.60 -12.71 -9.81
C GLU A 213 -10.84 -11.85 -10.82
N SER A 214 -10.02 -12.51 -11.67
CA SER A 214 -9.33 -11.89 -12.79
C SER A 214 -10.06 -12.21 -14.09
N THR A 215 -10.10 -11.24 -15.02
CA THR A 215 -10.72 -11.41 -16.33
C THR A 215 -9.68 -11.51 -17.44
N GLN A 216 -10.03 -12.21 -18.53
CA GLN A 216 -9.15 -12.30 -19.70
C GLN A 216 -8.87 -10.91 -20.30
N ALA A 217 -9.88 -10.04 -20.34
CA ALA A 217 -9.72 -8.68 -20.86
C ALA A 217 -8.72 -7.85 -20.06
N THR A 218 -8.77 -7.95 -18.72
CA THR A 218 -7.77 -7.30 -17.86
C THR A 218 -6.39 -7.85 -18.11
N MET A 219 -6.28 -9.18 -18.25
CA MET A 219 -4.98 -9.82 -18.50
C MET A 219 -4.36 -9.36 -19.82
N ASP A 220 -5.14 -9.24 -20.89
CA ASP A 220 -4.65 -8.75 -22.19
C ASP A 220 -4.19 -7.28 -22.10
N GLY A 221 -4.93 -6.43 -21.39
CA GLY A 221 -4.55 -5.04 -21.12
C GLY A 221 -3.25 -4.89 -20.29
N LEU A 222 -3.06 -5.77 -19.30
CA LEU A 222 -1.82 -5.79 -18.50
C LEU A 222 -0.60 -6.22 -19.34
N ILE A 223 -0.78 -7.13 -20.30
CA ILE A 223 0.29 -7.52 -21.23
C ILE A 223 0.70 -6.34 -22.10
N GLU A 224 -0.27 -5.63 -22.67
CA GLU A 224 0.00 -4.47 -23.51
C GLU A 224 0.71 -3.35 -22.74
N SER A 225 0.15 -2.93 -21.62
CA SER A 225 0.72 -1.86 -20.80
C SER A 225 2.04 -2.26 -20.13
N GLY A 226 2.16 -3.49 -19.66
CA GLY A 226 3.38 -4.03 -19.05
C GLY A 226 4.54 -4.11 -20.03
N SER A 227 4.27 -4.41 -21.32
CA SER A 227 5.29 -4.45 -22.37
C SER A 227 5.94 -3.10 -22.63
N ARG A 228 5.29 -2.00 -22.29
CA ARG A 228 5.87 -0.66 -22.32
C ARG A 228 6.87 -0.41 -21.20
N MET A 229 6.68 -1.07 -20.06
CA MET A 229 7.52 -0.91 -18.86
C MET A 229 8.66 -1.91 -18.81
N PHE A 230 8.45 -3.12 -19.31
CA PHE A 230 9.40 -4.22 -19.26
C PHE A 230 9.58 -4.87 -20.63
N LYS A 231 10.78 -4.75 -21.21
CA LYS A 231 11.08 -5.20 -22.60
C LYS A 231 11.04 -6.71 -22.79
N HIS A 232 11.18 -7.48 -21.71
CA HIS A 232 11.14 -8.96 -21.74
C HIS A 232 9.76 -9.51 -21.33
N MET A 233 8.69 -8.76 -21.64
CA MET A 233 7.33 -9.21 -21.42
C MET A 233 6.98 -10.29 -22.44
N ASP A 234 6.93 -11.56 -21.99
CA ASP A 234 6.56 -12.70 -22.81
C ASP A 234 5.53 -13.56 -22.06
N ARG A 235 4.50 -14.00 -22.79
CA ARG A 235 3.45 -14.90 -22.25
C ARG A 235 4.01 -16.20 -21.70
N GLY A 236 5.13 -16.68 -22.22
CA GLY A 236 5.80 -17.90 -21.77
C GLY A 236 6.32 -17.80 -20.33
N TYR A 237 6.47 -16.59 -19.78
CA TYR A 237 6.90 -16.37 -18.40
C TYR A 237 5.75 -16.27 -17.41
N PHE A 238 4.49 -16.26 -17.84
CA PHE A 238 3.36 -16.13 -16.94
C PHE A 238 3.09 -17.41 -16.18
N ILE A 239 3.18 -17.30 -14.83
CA ILE A 239 2.96 -18.45 -13.94
C ILE A 239 1.70 -18.32 -13.10
N ARG A 240 1.25 -17.09 -12.82
CA ARG A 240 0.07 -16.83 -11.98
C ARG A 240 -0.47 -15.42 -12.20
N ASN A 241 -1.73 -15.24 -11.83
CA ASN A 241 -2.34 -13.94 -11.59
C ASN A 241 -2.91 -13.86 -10.17
N PHE A 242 -3.12 -12.67 -9.67
CA PHE A 242 -3.84 -12.41 -8.43
C PHE A 242 -4.46 -11.01 -8.47
N ALA A 243 -5.42 -10.76 -7.59
CA ALA A 243 -6.02 -9.45 -7.40
C ALA A 243 -5.96 -9.02 -5.94
N GLY A 244 -5.91 -7.72 -5.70
CA GLY A 244 -6.08 -7.10 -4.40
C GLY A 244 -7.13 -6.00 -4.46
N ILE A 245 -7.77 -5.69 -3.33
CA ILE A 245 -8.79 -4.65 -3.25
C ILE A 245 -8.30 -3.55 -2.32
N ARG A 246 -8.24 -2.32 -2.85
CA ARG A 246 -7.85 -1.12 -2.10
C ARG A 246 -9.06 -0.49 -1.44
N PRO A 247 -8.98 -0.16 -0.14
CA PRO A 247 -10.04 0.54 0.59
C PRO A 247 -10.00 2.04 0.31
N LYS A 248 -10.38 2.49 -0.89
CA LYS A 248 -10.40 3.91 -1.20
C LYS A 248 -11.48 4.65 -0.43
N ARG A 249 -11.05 5.57 0.44
CA ARG A 249 -11.98 6.48 1.09
C ARG A 249 -12.46 7.56 0.11
N ILE A 250 -13.75 7.74 0.04
CA ILE A 250 -14.37 8.77 -0.79
C ILE A 250 -15.24 9.70 0.05
N ASP A 251 -15.37 10.91 -0.42
CA ASP A 251 -16.38 11.85 0.08
C ASP A 251 -17.77 11.35 -0.31
N PRO A 252 -18.71 11.21 0.64
CA PRO A 252 -20.03 10.63 0.36
C PRO A 252 -20.90 11.52 -0.53
N GLU A 253 -20.68 12.84 -0.56
CA GLU A 253 -21.50 13.78 -1.34
C GLU A 253 -20.94 13.96 -2.75
N THR A 254 -19.63 14.12 -2.88
CA THR A 254 -18.97 14.42 -4.17
C THR A 254 -18.39 13.19 -4.87
N GLY A 255 -18.20 12.10 -4.16
CA GLY A 255 -17.48 10.90 -4.65
C GLY A 255 -15.98 11.10 -4.84
N ALA A 256 -15.43 12.25 -4.45
CA ALA A 256 -14.01 12.55 -4.57
C ALA A 256 -13.17 11.68 -3.64
N VAL A 257 -12.03 11.20 -4.14
CA VAL A 257 -11.08 10.43 -3.34
C VAL A 257 -10.50 11.30 -2.23
N GLN A 258 -10.46 10.77 -1.03
CA GLN A 258 -9.97 11.41 0.19
C GLN A 258 -8.75 10.67 0.73
N ASP A 259 -7.90 11.37 1.47
CA ASP A 259 -6.74 10.77 2.16
C ASP A 259 -7.18 9.90 3.34
N PHE A 260 -6.25 9.10 3.90
CA PHE A 260 -6.51 8.27 5.10
C PHE A 260 -6.91 9.15 6.29
N VAL A 261 -7.63 8.53 7.21
CA VAL A 261 -7.94 9.11 8.51
C VAL A 261 -7.15 8.40 9.60
N LEU A 262 -6.58 9.16 10.51
CA LEU A 262 -6.13 8.73 11.83
C LEU A 262 -6.67 9.75 12.83
N GLU A 263 -7.63 9.35 13.64
CA GLU A 263 -8.30 10.24 14.57
C GLU A 263 -8.64 9.57 15.91
N CYS A 264 -8.87 10.39 16.92
CA CYS A 264 -9.46 10.02 18.20
C CYS A 264 -10.39 11.15 18.61
N ARG A 265 -11.71 10.93 18.53
CA ARG A 265 -12.73 11.97 18.75
C ARG A 265 -13.11 12.08 20.23
N ASP A 266 -13.37 13.32 20.69
CA ASP A 266 -13.80 13.57 22.06
C ASP A 266 -15.21 13.03 22.34
N GLU A 267 -16.06 13.02 21.30
CA GLU A 267 -17.44 12.54 21.35
C GLU A 267 -17.52 11.01 21.50
N VAL A 268 -16.47 10.30 21.09
CA VAL A 268 -16.36 8.83 21.18
C VAL A 268 -15.03 8.47 21.84
N PRO A 269 -14.91 8.70 23.16
CA PRO A 269 -13.67 8.44 23.89
C PRO A 269 -13.33 6.95 23.89
N GLY A 270 -12.04 6.62 23.89
CA GLY A 270 -11.55 5.24 23.91
C GLY A 270 -11.45 4.59 22.53
N VAL A 271 -11.65 5.35 21.43
CA VAL A 271 -11.53 4.82 20.06
C VAL A 271 -10.48 5.61 19.29
N VAL A 272 -9.49 4.89 18.74
CA VAL A 272 -8.58 5.40 17.69
C VAL A 272 -9.00 4.77 16.37
N ASN A 273 -9.29 5.63 15.39
CA ASN A 273 -9.92 5.22 14.14
C ASN A 273 -8.97 5.45 12.96
N LEU A 274 -8.56 4.37 12.28
CA LEU A 274 -7.78 4.40 11.05
C LEU A 274 -8.67 3.93 9.90
N VAL A 275 -9.03 4.85 9.00
CA VAL A 275 -9.97 4.56 7.90
C VAL A 275 -9.34 4.85 6.55
N GLY A 276 -9.54 3.94 5.61
CA GLY A 276 -9.11 4.12 4.22
C GLY A 276 -7.60 4.00 4.01
N ILE A 277 -6.90 3.26 4.87
CA ILE A 277 -5.46 3.03 4.71
C ILE A 277 -5.22 2.16 3.48
N GLU A 278 -4.71 2.77 2.41
CA GLU A 278 -4.26 2.11 1.18
C GLU A 278 -2.77 2.42 0.91
N SER A 279 -2.31 2.36 -0.34
CA SER A 279 -0.94 2.75 -0.68
C SER A 279 -0.67 4.25 -0.37
N PRO A 280 0.40 4.60 0.37
CA PRO A 280 1.52 3.79 0.81
C PRO A 280 1.40 3.29 2.27
N GLY A 281 0.26 2.77 2.70
CA GLY A 281 -0.02 2.35 4.07
C GLY A 281 0.99 1.36 4.64
N LEU A 282 1.44 0.39 3.83
CA LEU A 282 2.43 -0.60 4.28
C LEU A 282 3.76 0.05 4.69
N ALA A 283 4.29 0.95 3.85
CA ALA A 283 5.50 1.70 4.16
C ALA A 283 5.30 2.72 5.31
N SER A 284 4.06 3.09 5.59
CA SER A 284 3.70 4.06 6.64
C SER A 284 3.22 3.38 7.94
N ALA A 285 3.20 2.04 8.00
CA ALA A 285 2.58 1.30 9.10
C ALA A 285 3.19 1.66 10.46
N LEU A 286 4.51 1.66 10.58
CA LEU A 286 5.20 1.97 11.84
C LEU A 286 4.95 3.41 12.31
N PRO A 287 5.12 4.47 11.48
CA PRO A 287 4.76 5.83 11.89
C PRO A 287 3.28 5.99 12.26
N LEU A 288 2.36 5.35 11.53
CA LEU A 288 0.93 5.39 11.85
C LEU A 288 0.64 4.72 13.20
N ALA A 289 1.26 3.57 13.48
CA ALA A 289 1.13 2.89 14.76
C ALA A 289 1.63 3.77 15.93
N ARG A 290 2.81 4.40 15.78
CA ARG A 290 3.33 5.34 16.79
C ARG A 290 2.40 6.52 17.03
N ARG A 291 1.82 7.09 15.98
CA ARG A 291 0.84 8.18 16.10
C ARG A 291 -0.45 7.72 16.79
N ALA A 292 -0.94 6.51 16.49
CA ALA A 292 -2.09 5.94 17.17
C ALA A 292 -1.83 5.77 18.68
N VAL A 293 -0.66 5.22 19.05
CA VAL A 293 -0.23 5.09 20.45
C VAL A 293 -0.07 6.46 21.14
N ALA A 294 0.47 7.44 20.43
CA ALA A 294 0.61 8.80 20.98
C ALA A 294 -0.75 9.46 21.26
N LEU A 295 -1.77 9.23 20.42
CA LEU A 295 -3.13 9.69 20.67
C LEU A 295 -3.72 9.06 21.96
N ILE A 296 -3.48 7.77 22.18
CA ILE A 296 -3.89 7.07 23.40
C ILE A 296 -3.18 7.67 24.62
N ALA A 297 -1.84 7.81 24.57
CA ALA A 297 -1.05 8.32 25.66
C ALA A 297 -1.45 9.76 26.08
N GLN A 298 -1.72 10.61 25.11
CA GLN A 298 -2.21 11.99 25.36
C GLN A 298 -3.54 12.00 26.12
N ARG A 299 -4.44 11.06 25.83
CA ARG A 299 -5.76 10.96 26.48
C ARG A 299 -5.67 10.31 27.87
N GLU A 300 -4.79 9.36 28.05
CA GLU A 300 -4.50 8.74 29.35
C GLU A 300 -3.65 9.64 30.26
N LYS A 301 -3.14 10.78 29.75
CA LYS A 301 -2.21 11.69 30.47
C LYS A 301 -0.93 10.97 30.97
N LEU A 302 -0.44 10.02 30.16
CA LEU A 302 0.79 9.26 30.38
C LEU A 302 2.01 10.01 29.83
#